data_bd89885c39dc81e5e3660337b5fb561c
#
_entry.id   bd89885c39dc81e5e3660337b5fb561c
#
_cell.length_a   1.000
_cell.length_b   1.000
_cell.length_c   1.000
_cell.angle_alpha   90.00
_cell.angle_beta   90.00
_cell.angle_gamma   90.00
#
_symmetry.space_group_name_H-M   'P 1'
#
loop_
_entity.id
_entity.type
_entity.pdbx_description
1 polymer ?
#
loop_
_entity_poly.entity_id
_entity_poly.type
_entity_poly.pdbx_seq_one_letter_code
_entity_poly.pdbx_strand_id
1 'polypeptide(L)'
;GIFTLIIYGTAHEWFGELPSFEDLENPKSNLASEIYTADGKVLGKYFYQNRTNAQYEELSPYLSQALIATEDERYNEHSGIDFRSLGRVFVGLVTLQTGSSGGGSTITQQLAKNLFPREKMTKLKLIRRKFMEWVIAVRLERHYTKEEIIAMYYNTFDFVNNAVGINSAATVYFNKKPIELNITESAMLVGMLKNPALFNPLHFHDTTMHRRNVVLAQMMRAELIDRAAFDSLKTKPLGIEFQRVDHKEGIAPYFREILRADLGKLFSEIDSTTGELKYKKPNGKPYNIYK
;
A
#
# COMPACT_ATOMS: atom_id res chain seq x y z
N GLY A 1 22.96 5.98 -24.76
CA GLY A 1 22.05 5.88 -25.90
C GLY A 1 20.66 6.47 -25.61
N ILE A 2 19.64 6.22 -26.45
CA ILE A 2 18.28 6.76 -26.31
C ILE A 2 17.69 6.52 -24.93
N PHE A 3 17.87 5.33 -24.36
CA PHE A 3 17.41 4.97 -23.02
C PHE A 3 17.98 5.90 -21.92
N THR A 4 19.29 6.16 -21.98
CA THR A 4 19.96 7.07 -21.02
C THR A 4 19.44 8.50 -21.16
N LEU A 5 19.17 8.94 -22.38
CA LEU A 5 18.65 10.26 -22.68
C LEU A 5 17.20 10.42 -22.18
N ILE A 6 16.37 9.38 -22.30
CA ILE A 6 15.01 9.37 -21.78
C ILE A 6 15.02 9.42 -20.24
N ILE A 7 15.86 8.62 -19.57
CA ILE A 7 16.00 8.67 -18.11
C ILE A 7 16.49 10.04 -17.65
N TYR A 8 17.51 10.58 -18.33
CA TYR A 8 18.05 11.92 -18.04
C TYR A 8 16.96 13.00 -18.20
N GLY A 9 16.23 12.99 -19.33
CA GLY A 9 15.13 13.91 -19.57
C GLY A 9 13.99 13.78 -18.54
N THR A 10 13.68 12.55 -18.11
CA THR A 10 12.69 12.32 -17.04
C THR A 10 13.18 12.86 -15.70
N ALA A 11 14.45 12.67 -15.37
CA ALA A 11 15.06 13.16 -14.13
C ALA A 11 15.14 14.70 -14.07
N HIS A 12 15.22 15.36 -15.24
CA HIS A 12 15.20 16.81 -15.41
C HIS A 12 13.80 17.38 -15.77
N GLU A 13 12.77 16.59 -15.54
CA GLU A 13 11.34 17.02 -15.68
C GLU A 13 10.92 17.43 -17.10
N TRP A 14 11.69 17.08 -18.16
CA TRP A 14 11.32 17.36 -19.55
C TRP A 14 9.97 16.74 -19.94
N PHE A 15 9.56 15.71 -19.25
CA PHE A 15 8.30 15.00 -19.50
C PHE A 15 7.25 15.27 -18.41
N GLY A 16 7.43 16.25 -17.53
CA GLY A 16 6.51 16.68 -16.47
C GLY A 16 7.12 16.60 -15.09
N GLU A 17 6.56 17.37 -14.16
CA GLU A 17 7.01 17.48 -12.78
C GLU A 17 7.07 16.11 -12.10
N LEU A 18 8.18 15.89 -11.38
CA LEU A 18 8.32 14.78 -10.44
C LEU A 18 7.81 15.25 -9.07
N PRO A 19 7.18 14.38 -8.28
CA PRO A 19 6.76 14.75 -6.94
C PRO A 19 7.95 15.15 -6.09
N SER A 20 7.73 16.12 -5.22
CA SER A 20 8.71 16.51 -4.22
C SER A 20 8.95 15.37 -3.22
N PHE A 21 10.09 15.35 -2.54
CA PHE A 21 10.32 14.41 -1.45
C PHE A 21 9.32 14.60 -0.32
N GLU A 22 8.91 15.83 -0.06
CA GLU A 22 7.88 16.15 0.94
C GLU A 22 6.53 15.49 0.60
N ASP A 23 6.16 15.40 -0.68
CA ASP A 23 4.98 14.65 -1.14
C ASP A 23 5.18 13.12 -1.06
N LEU A 24 6.43 12.63 -1.09
CA LEU A 24 6.76 11.21 -0.94
C LEU A 24 6.83 10.79 0.53
N GLU A 25 7.39 11.64 1.40
CA GLU A 25 7.47 11.42 2.85
C GLU A 25 6.11 11.54 3.52
N ASN A 26 5.35 12.54 3.11
CA ASN A 26 4.00 12.78 3.55
C ASN A 26 3.08 12.68 2.33
N PRO A 27 2.86 11.49 1.76
CA PRO A 27 1.82 11.35 0.76
C PRO A 27 0.57 11.96 1.40
N LYS A 28 -0.10 12.91 0.72
CA LYS A 28 -1.31 13.60 1.22
C LYS A 28 -2.31 12.55 1.68
N SER A 29 -1.90 11.83 2.72
CA SER A 29 -2.65 10.79 3.39
C SER A 29 -3.68 11.51 4.21
N ASN A 30 -4.94 11.16 4.00
CA ASN A 30 -6.03 11.60 4.83
C ASN A 30 -5.79 11.04 6.23
N LEU A 31 -4.98 11.75 7.04
CA LEU A 31 -4.75 11.41 8.42
C LEU A 31 -6.10 11.45 9.16
N ALA A 32 -6.29 10.50 10.07
CA ALA A 32 -7.45 10.52 10.93
C ALA A 32 -7.46 11.82 11.75
N SER A 33 -8.58 12.55 11.72
CA SER A 33 -8.80 13.65 12.67
C SER A 33 -9.18 13.07 14.00
N GLU A 34 -8.36 13.29 15.02
CA GLU A 34 -8.61 12.79 16.38
C GLU A 34 -9.38 13.83 17.20
N ILE A 35 -10.35 13.35 17.96
CA ILE A 35 -11.08 14.17 18.93
C ILE A 35 -10.61 13.75 20.32
N TYR A 36 -10.22 14.73 21.09
CA TYR A 36 -9.80 14.54 22.48
C TYR A 36 -10.84 15.10 23.46
N THR A 37 -10.98 14.45 24.59
CA THR A 37 -11.68 15.00 25.75
C THR A 37 -10.82 16.08 26.42
N ALA A 38 -11.41 16.90 27.27
CA ALA A 38 -10.67 17.94 27.99
C ALA A 38 -9.56 17.39 28.89
N ASP A 39 -9.64 16.13 29.31
CA ASP A 39 -8.61 15.40 30.06
C ASP A 39 -7.59 14.69 29.17
N GLY A 40 -7.57 14.99 27.85
CA GLY A 40 -6.58 14.50 26.89
C GLY A 40 -6.78 13.06 26.42
N LYS A 41 -7.91 12.41 26.73
CA LYS A 41 -8.20 11.06 26.23
C LYS A 41 -8.80 11.11 24.82
N VAL A 42 -8.45 10.17 23.98
CA VAL A 42 -9.02 10.06 22.63
C VAL A 42 -10.50 9.65 22.75
N LEU A 43 -11.40 10.55 22.39
CA LEU A 43 -12.84 10.29 22.32
C LEU A 43 -13.20 9.48 21.08
N GLY A 44 -12.50 9.73 19.99
CA GLY A 44 -12.67 9.02 18.72
C GLY A 44 -11.85 9.63 17.60
N LYS A 45 -11.90 8.96 16.46
CA LYS A 45 -11.18 9.37 15.25
C LYS A 45 -12.16 9.50 14.08
N TYR A 46 -12.08 10.62 13.34
CA TYR A 46 -12.72 10.75 12.04
C TYR A 46 -11.68 10.49 10.97
N PHE A 47 -11.88 9.46 10.16
CA PHE A 47 -10.98 9.12 9.08
C PHE A 47 -11.77 8.69 7.85
N TYR A 48 -11.28 9.08 6.70
CA TYR A 48 -11.72 8.50 5.43
C TYR A 48 -11.07 7.14 5.21
N GLN A 49 -9.83 7.00 5.73
CA GLN A 49 -9.06 5.77 5.73
C GLN A 49 -8.34 5.67 7.08
N ASN A 50 -8.50 4.54 7.78
CA ASN A 50 -7.78 4.29 9.03
C ASN A 50 -6.30 3.99 8.69
N ARG A 51 -5.45 5.00 8.78
CA ARG A 51 -4.01 4.89 8.52
C ARG A 51 -3.24 5.24 9.78
N THR A 52 -2.54 4.26 10.31
CA THR A 52 -1.43 4.44 11.24
C THR A 52 -0.22 3.81 10.59
N ASN A 53 0.86 4.59 10.41
CA ASN A 53 2.08 4.07 9.80
C ASN A 53 2.81 3.17 10.81
N ALA A 54 3.20 1.99 10.36
CA ALA A 54 4.09 1.10 11.09
C ALA A 54 5.55 1.41 10.72
N GLN A 55 6.45 1.38 11.71
CA GLN A 55 7.88 1.33 11.48
C GLN A 55 8.29 -0.09 11.09
N TYR A 56 9.48 -0.27 10.51
CA TYR A 56 9.94 -1.59 10.07
C TYR A 56 10.03 -2.59 11.22
N GLU A 57 10.48 -2.14 12.38
CA GLU A 57 10.62 -2.93 13.61
C GLU A 57 9.27 -3.41 14.18
N GLU A 58 8.19 -2.76 13.79
CA GLU A 58 6.82 -3.14 14.15
C GLU A 58 6.22 -4.16 13.19
N LEU A 59 6.93 -4.53 12.11
CA LEU A 59 6.51 -5.54 11.16
C LEU A 59 6.97 -6.94 11.61
N SER A 60 6.11 -7.93 11.42
CA SER A 60 6.53 -9.32 11.54
C SER A 60 7.65 -9.62 10.52
N PRO A 61 8.73 -10.30 10.90
CA PRO A 61 9.79 -10.69 9.96
C PRO A 61 9.26 -11.53 8.80
N TYR A 62 8.16 -12.27 9.00
CA TYR A 62 7.51 -13.03 7.95
C TYR A 62 6.90 -12.16 6.85
N LEU A 63 6.49 -10.92 7.15
CA LEU A 63 6.00 -9.98 6.14
C LEU A 63 7.11 -9.60 5.17
N SER A 64 8.26 -9.16 5.68
CA SER A 64 9.41 -8.76 4.86
C SER A 64 9.94 -9.94 4.03
N GLN A 65 10.09 -11.11 4.67
CA GLN A 65 10.55 -12.34 4.01
C GLN A 65 9.59 -12.78 2.90
N ALA A 66 8.28 -12.82 3.16
CA ALA A 66 7.28 -13.20 2.17
C ALA A 66 7.21 -12.21 1.00
N LEU A 67 7.32 -10.90 1.28
CA LEU A 67 7.31 -9.86 0.26
C LEU A 67 8.51 -10.00 -0.68
N ILE A 68 9.73 -10.08 -0.12
CA ILE A 68 10.97 -10.21 -0.89
C ILE A 68 10.95 -11.49 -1.72
N ALA A 69 10.62 -12.62 -1.12
CA ALA A 69 10.57 -13.92 -1.82
C ALA A 69 9.54 -13.94 -2.96
N THR A 70 8.47 -13.16 -2.88
CA THR A 70 7.37 -13.20 -3.84
C THR A 70 7.50 -12.15 -4.94
N GLU A 71 7.87 -10.93 -4.59
CA GLU A 71 7.81 -9.78 -5.49
C GLU A 71 9.20 -9.38 -6.02
N ASP A 72 10.28 -9.61 -5.23
CA ASP A 72 11.60 -9.09 -5.57
C ASP A 72 12.73 -9.87 -4.86
N GLU A 73 12.97 -11.09 -5.30
CA GLU A 73 13.94 -12.02 -4.69
C GLU A 73 15.35 -11.41 -4.50
N ARG A 74 15.72 -10.48 -5.38
CA ARG A 74 17.03 -9.79 -5.32
C ARG A 74 16.94 -8.36 -4.78
N TYR A 75 15.96 -8.09 -3.95
CA TYR A 75 15.69 -6.75 -3.40
C TYR A 75 16.93 -6.08 -2.81
N ASN A 76 17.78 -6.84 -2.13
CA ASN A 76 18.99 -6.34 -1.48
C ASN A 76 20.19 -6.16 -2.44
N GLU A 77 20.08 -6.61 -3.71
CA GLU A 77 21.18 -6.60 -4.68
C GLU A 77 21.14 -5.44 -5.66
N HIS A 78 20.06 -4.66 -5.69
CA HIS A 78 19.89 -3.56 -6.63
C HIS A 78 19.46 -2.26 -5.92
N SER A 79 19.58 -1.13 -6.62
CA SER A 79 19.20 0.20 -6.13
C SER A 79 17.97 0.72 -6.90
N GLY A 80 16.82 0.08 -6.68
CA GLY A 80 15.52 0.48 -7.23
C GLY A 80 15.18 -0.13 -8.60
N ILE A 81 16.16 -0.52 -9.40
CA ILE A 81 15.96 -1.16 -10.72
C ILE A 81 16.75 -2.45 -10.78
N ASP A 82 16.08 -3.57 -11.02
CA ASP A 82 16.71 -4.84 -11.27
C ASP A 82 16.88 -5.08 -12.76
N PHE A 83 18.05 -4.71 -13.30
CA PHE A 83 18.38 -4.89 -14.72
C PHE A 83 18.43 -6.35 -15.16
N ARG A 84 18.76 -7.29 -14.26
CA ARG A 84 18.77 -8.73 -14.61
C ARG A 84 17.35 -9.26 -14.81
N SER A 85 16.42 -8.86 -13.93
CA SER A 85 14.99 -9.21 -14.10
C SER A 85 14.39 -8.56 -15.34
N LEU A 86 14.71 -7.31 -15.64
CA LEU A 86 14.30 -6.64 -16.87
C LEU A 86 14.83 -7.38 -18.11
N GLY A 87 16.11 -7.78 -18.10
CA GLY A 87 16.71 -8.57 -19.19
C GLY A 87 16.01 -9.90 -19.39
N ARG A 88 15.70 -10.61 -18.30
CA ARG A 88 14.94 -11.88 -18.33
C ARG A 88 13.55 -11.70 -18.96
N VAL A 89 12.82 -10.67 -18.54
CA VAL A 89 11.49 -10.35 -19.10
C VAL A 89 11.59 -10.02 -20.59
N PHE A 90 12.59 -9.24 -20.99
CA PHE A 90 12.82 -8.90 -22.40
C PHE A 90 13.12 -10.14 -23.24
N VAL A 91 14.00 -11.02 -22.79
CA VAL A 91 14.31 -12.29 -23.47
C VAL A 91 13.05 -13.16 -23.57
N GLY A 92 12.28 -13.31 -22.50
CA GLY A 92 11.02 -14.06 -22.50
C GLY A 92 10.01 -13.52 -23.50
N LEU A 93 9.93 -12.18 -23.66
CA LEU A 93 9.04 -11.53 -24.64
C LEU A 93 9.50 -11.83 -26.09
N VAL A 94 10.80 -11.77 -26.34
CA VAL A 94 11.37 -12.02 -27.67
C VAL A 94 11.28 -13.50 -28.07
N THR A 95 11.48 -14.40 -27.10
CA THR A 95 11.44 -15.86 -27.34
C THR A 95 10.03 -16.46 -27.29
N LEU A 96 9.00 -15.64 -27.06
CA LEU A 96 7.59 -16.07 -26.88
C LEU A 96 7.43 -17.15 -25.78
N GLN A 97 8.39 -17.29 -24.88
CA GLN A 97 8.30 -18.17 -23.73
C GLN A 97 7.49 -17.48 -22.61
N THR A 98 6.16 -17.55 -22.73
CA THR A 98 5.22 -16.91 -21.79
C THR A 98 5.09 -17.64 -20.44
N GLY A 99 5.95 -18.57 -20.13
CA GLY A 99 5.67 -19.63 -19.13
C GLY A 99 6.19 -19.43 -17.71
N SER A 100 7.02 -18.45 -17.34
CA SER A 100 7.51 -18.38 -15.96
C SER A 100 8.21 -17.08 -15.54
N SER A 101 7.98 -15.99 -16.22
CA SER A 101 8.64 -14.73 -15.81
C SER A 101 7.94 -14.17 -14.56
N GLY A 102 8.60 -14.25 -13.42
CA GLY A 102 8.28 -13.40 -12.26
C GLY A 102 8.18 -11.94 -12.69
N GLY A 103 7.51 -11.11 -11.91
CA GLY A 103 7.35 -9.69 -12.25
C GLY A 103 8.68 -8.99 -12.52
N GLY A 104 8.74 -8.16 -13.54
CA GLY A 104 9.95 -7.36 -13.86
C GLY A 104 10.02 -6.05 -13.10
N SER A 105 9.12 -5.78 -12.15
CA SER A 105 9.07 -4.56 -11.35
C SER A 105 9.54 -4.84 -9.92
N THR A 106 10.44 -4.01 -9.40
CA THR A 106 10.94 -4.12 -8.03
C THR A 106 9.91 -3.62 -7.02
N ILE A 107 10.09 -3.95 -5.73
CA ILE A 107 9.27 -3.43 -4.60
C ILE A 107 9.28 -1.90 -4.63
N THR A 108 10.44 -1.27 -4.81
CA THR A 108 10.59 0.19 -4.85
C THR A 108 9.85 0.81 -6.04
N GLN A 109 9.83 0.17 -7.21
CA GLN A 109 9.02 0.61 -8.36
C GLN A 109 7.51 0.46 -8.11
N GLN A 110 7.12 -0.59 -7.38
CA GLN A 110 5.72 -0.77 -6.99
C GLN A 110 5.30 0.29 -5.96
N LEU A 111 6.17 0.63 -5.00
CA LEU A 111 5.95 1.75 -4.08
C LEU A 111 5.78 3.06 -4.86
N ALA A 112 6.71 3.39 -5.76
CA ALA A 112 6.60 4.56 -6.63
C ALA A 112 5.26 4.62 -7.37
N LYS A 113 4.80 3.49 -7.92
CA LYS A 113 3.49 3.38 -8.58
C LYS A 113 2.32 3.63 -7.65
N ASN A 114 2.39 3.20 -6.37
CA ASN A 114 1.31 3.36 -5.39
C ASN A 114 1.19 4.81 -4.88
N LEU A 115 2.29 5.55 -4.86
CA LEU A 115 2.33 6.96 -4.47
C LEU A 115 1.65 7.90 -5.48
N PHE A 116 1.39 7.43 -6.72
CA PHE A 116 0.78 8.24 -7.76
C PHE A 116 -0.67 7.85 -8.04
N PRO A 117 -1.58 8.82 -8.24
CA PRO A 117 -2.96 8.57 -8.63
C PRO A 117 -3.03 7.78 -9.95
N ARG A 118 -3.95 6.83 -10.02
CA ARG A 118 -4.25 6.10 -11.25
C ARG A 118 -5.23 6.91 -12.10
N GLU A 119 -4.73 7.58 -13.14
CA GLU A 119 -5.57 8.16 -14.18
C GLU A 119 -5.74 7.18 -15.35
N LYS A 120 -6.86 7.28 -16.07
CA LYS A 120 -7.02 6.58 -17.36
C LYS A 120 -5.99 7.13 -18.35
N MET A 121 -5.10 6.28 -18.87
CA MET A 121 -3.96 6.72 -19.66
C MET A 121 -3.91 6.06 -21.02
N THR A 122 -3.41 6.81 -22.02
CA THR A 122 -3.03 6.27 -23.33
C THR A 122 -1.75 5.43 -23.24
N LYS A 123 -1.46 4.58 -24.24
CA LYS A 123 -0.26 3.72 -24.26
C LYS A 123 1.04 4.53 -24.09
N LEU A 124 1.16 5.69 -24.73
CA LEU A 124 2.33 6.57 -24.59
C LEU A 124 2.49 7.11 -23.16
N LYS A 125 1.40 7.50 -22.52
CA LYS A 125 1.41 7.95 -21.11
C LYS A 125 1.82 6.82 -20.16
N LEU A 126 1.47 5.55 -20.45
CA LEU A 126 1.89 4.40 -19.66
C LEU A 126 3.41 4.17 -19.74
N ILE A 127 4.00 4.29 -20.93
CA ILE A 127 5.47 4.17 -21.11
C ILE A 127 6.19 5.28 -20.32
N ARG A 128 5.76 6.55 -20.49
CA ARG A 128 6.28 7.67 -19.73
C ARG A 128 6.20 7.44 -18.22
N ARG A 129 5.03 7.00 -17.74
CA ARG A 129 4.83 6.67 -16.32
C ARG A 129 5.83 5.63 -15.83
N LYS A 130 6.12 4.60 -16.63
CA LYS A 130 7.10 3.57 -16.27
C LYS A 130 8.50 4.13 -16.09
N PHE A 131 8.93 5.07 -16.92
CA PHE A 131 10.19 5.79 -16.73
C PHE A 131 10.19 6.67 -15.47
N MET A 132 9.08 7.34 -15.17
CA MET A 132 8.93 8.09 -13.93
C MET A 132 9.03 7.17 -12.69
N GLU A 133 8.38 6.02 -12.71
CA GLU A 133 8.48 5.00 -11.65
C GLU A 133 9.94 4.59 -11.42
N TRP A 134 10.74 4.43 -12.47
CA TRP A 134 12.16 4.08 -12.36
C TRP A 134 13.00 5.21 -11.74
N VAL A 135 12.79 6.44 -12.20
CA VAL A 135 13.51 7.61 -11.64
C VAL A 135 13.19 7.77 -10.16
N ILE A 136 11.92 7.65 -9.79
CA ILE A 136 11.48 7.76 -8.40
C ILE A 136 12.03 6.61 -7.57
N ALA A 137 11.99 5.37 -8.08
CA ALA A 137 12.55 4.22 -7.38
C ALA A 137 14.03 4.43 -7.05
N VAL A 138 14.84 4.92 -8.00
CA VAL A 138 16.26 5.24 -7.77
C VAL A 138 16.41 6.39 -6.75
N ARG A 139 15.54 7.40 -6.79
CA ARG A 139 15.56 8.48 -5.81
C ARG A 139 15.22 7.98 -4.40
N LEU A 140 14.19 7.15 -4.25
CA LEU A 140 13.82 6.53 -2.97
C LEU A 140 14.99 5.74 -2.38
N GLU A 141 15.62 4.88 -3.18
CA GLU A 141 16.76 4.05 -2.74
C GLU A 141 18.04 4.84 -2.37
N ARG A 142 18.11 6.11 -2.75
CA ARG A 142 19.21 7.01 -2.35
C ARG A 142 18.95 7.71 -1.03
N HIS A 143 17.70 7.82 -0.60
CA HIS A 143 17.29 8.60 0.56
C HIS A 143 16.81 7.73 1.72
N TYR A 144 16.32 6.52 1.42
CA TYR A 144 15.73 5.60 2.39
C TYR A 144 16.47 4.27 2.38
N THR A 145 16.55 3.63 3.53
CA THR A 145 17.05 2.27 3.68
C THR A 145 16.08 1.26 3.06
N LYS A 146 16.53 0.05 2.85
CA LYS A 146 15.69 -1.06 2.35
C LYS A 146 14.51 -1.35 3.29
N GLU A 147 14.75 -1.28 4.58
CA GLU A 147 13.79 -1.48 5.64
C GLU A 147 12.71 -0.39 5.62
N GLU A 148 13.10 0.87 5.52
CA GLU A 148 12.17 2.00 5.43
C GLU A 148 11.30 1.90 4.17
N ILE A 149 11.85 1.50 3.02
CA ILE A 149 11.10 1.29 1.79
C ILE A 149 10.06 0.19 1.93
N ILE A 150 10.38 -0.93 2.61
CA ILE A 150 9.41 -1.99 2.91
C ILE A 150 8.29 -1.46 3.81
N ALA A 151 8.62 -0.71 4.86
CA ALA A 151 7.61 -0.11 5.74
C ALA A 151 6.71 0.87 4.98
N MET A 152 7.28 1.76 4.17
CA MET A 152 6.52 2.68 3.31
C MET A 152 5.61 1.93 2.33
N TYR A 153 6.09 0.84 1.73
CA TYR A 153 5.31 0.01 0.82
C TYR A 153 4.06 -0.55 1.50
N TYR A 154 4.22 -1.16 2.67
CA TYR A 154 3.12 -1.71 3.44
C TYR A 154 2.16 -0.64 3.96
N ASN A 155 2.66 0.53 4.33
CA ASN A 155 1.86 1.64 4.83
C ASN A 155 0.99 2.30 3.74
N THR A 156 1.43 2.24 2.48
CA THR A 156 0.72 2.88 1.35
C THR A 156 -0.27 1.96 0.65
N PHE A 157 -0.21 0.64 0.88
CA PHE A 157 -1.04 -0.32 0.16
C PHE A 157 -2.47 -0.40 0.71
N ASP A 158 -3.44 -0.44 -0.20
CA ASP A 158 -4.86 -0.61 0.13
C ASP A 158 -5.25 -2.09 0.06
N PHE A 159 -5.47 -2.69 1.23
CA PHE A 159 -5.87 -4.09 1.40
C PHE A 159 -7.39 -4.29 1.29
N VAL A 160 -8.13 -3.31 0.78
CA VAL A 160 -9.60 -3.25 0.71
C VAL A 160 -10.29 -3.34 2.09
N ASN A 161 -11.61 -3.40 2.13
CA ASN A 161 -12.40 -3.50 3.39
C ASN A 161 -12.03 -2.41 4.44
N ASN A 162 -11.71 -1.19 3.99
CA ASN A 162 -11.22 -0.06 4.81
C ASN A 162 -9.85 -0.31 5.49
N ALA A 163 -9.12 -1.32 5.04
CA ALA A 163 -7.80 -1.66 5.54
C ALA A 163 -6.70 -1.02 4.68
N VAL A 164 -6.40 0.25 4.91
CA VAL A 164 -5.30 0.94 4.24
C VAL A 164 -4.07 0.95 5.14
N GLY A 165 -2.99 0.38 4.62
CA GLY A 165 -1.75 0.13 5.36
C GLY A 165 -1.81 -1.13 6.22
N ILE A 166 -0.62 -1.61 6.60
CA ILE A 166 -0.44 -2.90 7.25
C ILE A 166 -1.04 -2.95 8.66
N ASN A 167 -0.99 -1.85 9.43
CA ASN A 167 -1.60 -1.79 10.75
C ASN A 167 -3.11 -2.04 10.68
N SER A 168 -3.77 -1.36 9.74
CA SER A 168 -5.20 -1.55 9.51
C SER A 168 -5.50 -2.96 8.99
N ALA A 169 -4.68 -3.48 8.08
CA ALA A 169 -4.88 -4.82 7.53
C ALA A 169 -4.73 -5.92 8.60
N ALA A 170 -3.71 -5.84 9.46
CA ALA A 170 -3.50 -6.79 10.56
C ALA A 170 -4.67 -6.77 11.54
N THR A 171 -5.17 -5.57 11.89
CA THR A 171 -6.35 -5.42 12.77
C THR A 171 -7.62 -5.93 12.10
N VAL A 172 -7.90 -5.50 10.86
CA VAL A 172 -9.15 -5.84 10.14
C VAL A 172 -9.28 -7.34 9.89
N TYR A 173 -8.19 -7.99 9.45
CA TYR A 173 -8.28 -9.41 9.06
C TYR A 173 -7.96 -10.39 10.18
N PHE A 174 -7.17 -9.99 11.19
CA PHE A 174 -6.65 -10.91 12.19
C PHE A 174 -6.78 -10.42 13.64
N ASN A 175 -7.30 -9.20 13.85
CA ASN A 175 -7.38 -8.58 15.18
C ASN A 175 -6.03 -8.56 15.92
N LYS A 176 -4.96 -8.28 15.18
CA LYS A 176 -3.56 -8.32 15.64
C LYS A 176 -2.81 -7.06 15.26
N LYS A 177 -1.67 -6.84 15.94
CA LYS A 177 -0.66 -5.90 15.47
C LYS A 177 0.19 -6.56 14.37
N PRO A 178 0.82 -5.79 13.46
CA PRO A 178 1.65 -6.36 12.39
C PRO A 178 2.78 -7.25 12.88
N ILE A 179 3.39 -6.94 14.02
CA ILE A 179 4.47 -7.75 14.61
C ILE A 179 4.00 -9.13 15.08
N GLU A 180 2.71 -9.29 15.38
CA GLU A 180 2.12 -10.53 15.89
C GLU A 180 1.66 -11.48 14.78
N LEU A 181 1.73 -11.04 13.53
CA LEU A 181 1.33 -11.86 12.39
C LEU A 181 2.25 -13.05 12.23
N ASN A 182 1.65 -14.24 12.16
CA ASN A 182 2.39 -15.46 11.87
C ASN A 182 2.67 -15.61 10.36
N ILE A 183 3.39 -16.65 9.99
CA ILE A 183 3.82 -16.88 8.60
C ILE A 183 2.67 -17.06 7.62
N THR A 184 1.56 -17.72 8.00
CA THR A 184 0.41 -17.95 7.11
C THR A 184 -0.41 -16.69 6.94
N GLU A 185 -0.57 -15.88 7.96
CA GLU A 185 -1.24 -14.58 7.95
C GLU A 185 -0.44 -13.58 7.11
N SER A 186 0.88 -13.50 7.32
CA SER A 186 1.79 -12.68 6.52
C SER A 186 1.77 -13.08 5.04
N ALA A 187 1.82 -14.38 4.75
CA ALA A 187 1.74 -14.89 3.38
C ALA A 187 0.39 -14.59 2.71
N MET A 188 -0.71 -14.56 3.47
CA MET A 188 -2.02 -14.15 2.95
C MET A 188 -2.03 -12.68 2.56
N LEU A 189 -1.58 -11.78 3.45
CA LEU A 189 -1.52 -10.34 3.16
C LEU A 189 -0.60 -10.05 1.97
N VAL A 190 0.56 -10.70 1.89
CA VAL A 190 1.45 -10.60 0.72
C VAL A 190 0.75 -11.12 -0.55
N GLY A 191 -0.02 -12.19 -0.44
CA GLY A 191 -0.83 -12.70 -1.53
C GLY A 191 -1.82 -11.67 -2.09
N MET A 192 -2.41 -10.84 -1.22
CA MET A 192 -3.35 -9.78 -1.61
C MET A 192 -2.67 -8.63 -2.39
N LEU A 193 -1.37 -8.41 -2.24
CA LEU A 193 -0.64 -7.32 -2.91
C LEU A 193 -0.74 -7.38 -4.44
N LYS A 194 -0.91 -8.57 -5.00
CA LYS A 194 -1.07 -8.76 -6.44
C LYS A 194 -2.40 -8.18 -6.97
N ASN A 195 -3.49 -8.43 -6.28
CA ASN A 195 -4.83 -7.90 -6.59
C ASN A 195 -5.74 -8.07 -5.36
N PRO A 196 -5.86 -7.05 -4.50
CA PRO A 196 -6.60 -7.17 -3.25
C PRO A 196 -8.10 -7.43 -3.44
N ALA A 197 -8.69 -6.99 -4.56
CA ALA A 197 -10.09 -7.27 -4.84
C ALA A 197 -10.32 -8.74 -5.20
N LEU A 198 -9.42 -9.36 -5.98
CA LEU A 198 -9.52 -10.77 -6.39
C LEU A 198 -9.13 -11.72 -5.26
N PHE A 199 -8.17 -11.33 -4.42
CA PHE A 199 -7.68 -12.13 -3.30
C PHE A 199 -8.23 -11.64 -1.95
N ASN A 200 -9.48 -11.16 -1.96
CA ASN A 200 -10.20 -10.76 -0.74
C ASN A 200 -10.71 -11.99 0.01
N PRO A 201 -10.20 -12.29 1.21
CA PRO A 201 -10.55 -13.50 1.95
C PRO A 201 -12.03 -13.57 2.37
N LEU A 202 -12.71 -12.41 2.45
CA LEU A 202 -14.12 -12.34 2.83
C LEU A 202 -15.06 -12.73 1.70
N HIS A 203 -14.62 -12.59 0.43
CA HIS A 203 -15.43 -12.86 -0.74
C HIS A 203 -14.94 -14.06 -1.54
N PHE A 204 -13.61 -14.31 -1.55
CA PHE A 204 -12.98 -15.31 -2.41
C PHE A 204 -12.01 -16.18 -1.60
N HIS A 205 -12.53 -16.88 -0.60
CA HIS A 205 -11.75 -17.67 0.36
C HIS A 205 -10.78 -18.65 -0.31
N ASP A 206 -11.27 -19.49 -1.23
CA ASP A 206 -10.43 -20.52 -1.87
C ASP A 206 -9.37 -19.92 -2.80
N THR A 207 -9.72 -18.87 -3.53
CA THR A 207 -8.79 -18.13 -4.39
C THR A 207 -7.70 -17.48 -3.55
N THR A 208 -8.06 -16.90 -2.41
CA THR A 208 -7.12 -16.29 -1.46
C THR A 208 -6.24 -17.36 -0.82
N MET A 209 -6.80 -18.51 -0.42
CA MET A 209 -6.02 -19.65 0.11
C MET A 209 -5.02 -20.16 -0.93
N HIS A 210 -5.44 -20.33 -2.18
CA HIS A 210 -4.53 -20.70 -3.27
C HIS A 210 -3.40 -19.68 -3.42
N ARG A 211 -3.72 -18.38 -3.45
CA ARG A 211 -2.70 -17.32 -3.58
C ARG A 211 -1.75 -17.27 -2.40
N ARG A 212 -2.23 -17.44 -1.15
CA ARG A 212 -1.38 -17.60 0.05
C ARG A 212 -0.39 -18.76 -0.14
N ASN A 213 -0.87 -19.90 -0.62
CA ASN A 213 -0.02 -21.08 -0.82
C ASN A 213 1.02 -20.85 -1.92
N VAL A 214 0.74 -20.01 -2.93
CA VAL A 214 1.76 -19.55 -3.91
C VAL A 214 2.85 -18.75 -3.21
N VAL A 215 2.51 -17.85 -2.27
CA VAL A 215 3.49 -17.08 -1.49
C VAL A 215 4.35 -18.03 -0.62
N LEU A 216 3.72 -18.96 0.10
CA LEU A 216 4.45 -19.97 0.88
C LEU A 216 5.40 -20.81 0.00
N ALA A 217 5.00 -21.16 -1.23
CA ALA A 217 5.86 -21.85 -2.19
C ALA A 217 7.06 -20.99 -2.64
N GLN A 218 6.90 -19.67 -2.77
CA GLN A 218 8.02 -18.77 -3.04
C GLN A 218 8.96 -18.66 -1.84
N MET A 219 8.42 -18.59 -0.63
CA MET A 219 9.24 -18.63 0.60
C MET A 219 10.05 -19.94 0.71
N MET A 220 9.46 -21.07 0.31
CA MET A 220 10.17 -22.35 0.26
C MET A 220 11.28 -22.34 -0.80
N ARG A 221 11.05 -21.78 -1.98
CA ARG A 221 12.07 -21.64 -3.03
C ARG A 221 13.22 -20.73 -2.62
N ALA A 222 12.92 -19.71 -1.83
CA ALA A 222 13.91 -18.81 -1.24
C ALA A 222 14.58 -19.39 0.02
N GLU A 223 14.36 -20.68 0.31
CA GLU A 223 14.94 -21.41 1.46
C GLU A 223 14.59 -20.80 2.84
N LEU A 224 13.54 -19.99 2.92
CA LEU A 224 13.06 -19.39 4.17
C LEU A 224 12.25 -20.37 5.02
N ILE A 225 11.67 -21.39 4.39
CA ILE A 225 11.00 -22.54 5.03
C ILE A 225 11.38 -23.82 4.28
N ASP A 226 11.42 -24.91 5.01
CA ASP A 226 11.66 -26.23 4.41
C ASP A 226 10.38 -26.84 3.80
N ARG A 227 10.55 -27.95 3.11
CA ARG A 227 9.44 -28.67 2.46
C ARG A 227 8.41 -29.18 3.48
N ALA A 228 8.84 -29.66 4.63
CA ALA A 228 7.95 -30.20 5.66
C ALA A 228 7.07 -29.07 6.25
N ALA A 229 7.68 -27.89 6.54
CA ALA A 229 6.95 -26.71 6.98
C ALA A 229 5.95 -26.25 5.91
N PHE A 230 6.35 -26.16 4.64
CA PHE A 230 5.44 -25.82 3.54
C PHE A 230 4.24 -26.76 3.46
N ASP A 231 4.49 -28.09 3.51
CA ASP A 231 3.42 -29.09 3.40
C ASP A 231 2.45 -29.02 4.58
N SER A 232 2.93 -28.67 5.78
CA SER A 232 2.10 -28.40 6.96
C SER A 232 1.32 -27.09 6.85
N LEU A 233 1.99 -26.00 6.47
CA LEU A 233 1.40 -24.64 6.45
C LEU A 233 0.32 -24.49 5.36
N LYS A 234 0.50 -25.11 4.19
CA LYS A 234 -0.45 -24.99 3.06
C LYS A 234 -1.84 -25.56 3.38
N THR A 235 -1.96 -26.46 4.34
CA THR A 235 -3.23 -27.08 4.74
C THR A 235 -3.97 -26.29 5.81
N LYS A 236 -3.30 -25.34 6.49
CA LYS A 236 -3.93 -24.53 7.53
C LYS A 236 -5.00 -23.61 6.93
N PRO A 237 -6.11 -23.38 7.64
CA PRO A 237 -7.12 -22.39 7.22
C PRO A 237 -6.51 -20.97 7.17
N LEU A 238 -7.22 -20.01 6.60
CA LEU A 238 -6.77 -18.61 6.53
C LEU A 238 -6.69 -17.95 7.92
N GLY A 239 -7.47 -18.43 8.91
CA GLY A 239 -7.46 -17.91 10.27
C GLY A 239 -8.01 -16.48 10.38
N ILE A 240 -9.00 -16.12 9.55
CA ILE A 240 -9.59 -14.78 9.53
C ILE A 240 -10.41 -14.53 10.80
N GLU A 241 -10.07 -13.47 11.52
CA GLU A 241 -10.82 -12.90 12.63
C GLU A 241 -11.28 -11.49 12.27
N PHE A 242 -12.19 -11.40 11.31
CA PHE A 242 -12.58 -10.13 10.70
C PHE A 242 -13.16 -9.15 11.71
N GLN A 243 -12.51 -7.99 11.82
CA GLN A 243 -12.98 -6.84 12.58
C GLN A 243 -13.50 -5.77 11.62
N ARG A 244 -14.77 -5.46 11.74
CA ARG A 244 -15.33 -4.36 10.97
C ARG A 244 -14.91 -3.04 11.62
N VAL A 245 -13.96 -2.34 11.02
CA VAL A 245 -13.60 -1.00 11.45
C VAL A 245 -14.67 -0.03 10.95
N ASP A 246 -15.54 0.42 11.86
CA ASP A 246 -16.58 1.41 11.57
C ASP A 246 -16.25 2.70 12.33
N HIS A 247 -16.62 3.85 11.75
CA HIS A 247 -16.55 5.17 12.41
C HIS A 247 -17.37 5.24 13.73
N LYS A 248 -18.25 4.26 13.93
CA LYS A 248 -19.11 4.17 15.11
C LYS A 248 -18.43 3.54 16.33
N GLU A 249 -17.26 2.90 16.16
CA GLU A 249 -16.52 2.32 17.27
C GLU A 249 -15.85 3.41 18.12
N GLY A 250 -15.85 3.22 19.44
CA GLY A 250 -15.26 4.11 20.44
C GLY A 250 -16.28 4.71 21.40
N ILE A 251 -15.80 5.53 22.34
CA ILE A 251 -16.63 6.14 23.40
C ILE A 251 -17.62 7.14 22.78
N ALA A 252 -18.88 7.08 23.22
CA ALA A 252 -19.95 7.99 22.83
C ALA A 252 -20.16 8.18 21.31
N PRO A 253 -20.46 7.14 20.51
CA PRO A 253 -20.56 7.23 19.06
C PRO A 253 -21.64 8.23 18.61
N TYR A 254 -22.76 8.32 19.31
CA TYR A 254 -23.84 9.26 19.00
C TYR A 254 -23.40 10.72 19.20
N PHE A 255 -22.72 11.02 20.30
CA PHE A 255 -22.17 12.36 20.53
C PHE A 255 -21.15 12.78 19.47
N ARG A 256 -20.29 11.86 19.05
CA ARG A 256 -19.32 12.11 17.96
C ARG A 256 -20.00 12.41 16.64
N GLU A 257 -21.12 11.76 16.34
CA GLU A 257 -21.85 12.03 15.10
C GLU A 257 -22.51 13.43 15.11
N ILE A 258 -23.05 13.84 16.26
CA ILE A 258 -23.55 15.22 16.46
C ILE A 258 -22.39 16.22 16.28
N LEU A 259 -21.27 15.97 16.95
CA LEU A 259 -20.08 16.82 16.85
C LEU A 259 -19.57 16.93 15.41
N ARG A 260 -19.59 15.83 14.66
CA ARG A 260 -19.25 15.82 13.23
C ARG A 260 -20.16 16.73 12.42
N ALA A 261 -21.46 16.65 12.66
CA ALA A 261 -22.44 17.47 11.97
C ALA A 261 -22.26 18.95 12.31
N ASP A 262 -21.97 19.28 13.56
CA ASP A 262 -21.75 20.65 14.01
C ASP A 262 -20.43 21.23 13.49
N LEU A 263 -19.35 20.45 13.51
CA LEU A 263 -18.08 20.83 12.86
C LEU A 263 -18.27 21.03 11.35
N GLY A 264 -19.05 20.16 10.72
CA GLY A 264 -19.42 20.32 9.31
C GLY A 264 -20.09 21.67 9.05
N LYS A 265 -21.04 22.07 9.87
CA LYS A 265 -21.72 23.39 9.78
C LYS A 265 -20.77 24.55 10.07
N LEU A 266 -19.92 24.41 11.08
CA LEU A 266 -18.96 25.45 11.48
C LEU A 266 -17.95 25.78 10.38
N PHE A 267 -17.49 24.77 9.63
CA PHE A 267 -16.49 24.91 8.57
C PHE A 267 -17.09 24.95 7.15
N SER A 268 -18.41 25.08 7.02
CA SER A 268 -19.11 25.17 5.75
C SER A 268 -19.85 26.50 5.58
N GLU A 269 -20.04 26.89 4.33
CA GLU A 269 -20.95 27.92 3.93
C GLU A 269 -22.06 27.31 3.07
N ILE A 270 -23.28 27.86 3.16
CA ILE A 270 -24.37 27.48 2.28
C ILE A 270 -24.15 28.18 0.94
N ASP A 271 -24.07 27.41 -0.13
CA ASP A 271 -24.10 27.97 -1.49
C ASP A 271 -25.46 28.63 -1.72
N SER A 272 -25.46 29.94 -1.90
CA SER A 272 -26.69 30.72 -2.11
C SER A 272 -27.45 30.33 -3.39
N THR A 273 -26.79 29.59 -4.32
CA THR A 273 -27.37 29.23 -5.62
C THR A 273 -27.95 27.80 -5.59
N THR A 274 -27.29 26.88 -4.92
CA THR A 274 -27.70 25.46 -4.90
C THR A 274 -28.31 25.03 -3.58
N GLY A 275 -28.14 25.80 -2.51
CA GLY A 275 -28.57 25.44 -1.14
C GLY A 275 -27.71 24.35 -0.50
N GLU A 276 -26.65 23.89 -1.16
CA GLU A 276 -25.76 22.84 -0.65
C GLU A 276 -24.66 23.42 0.25
N LEU A 277 -24.22 22.61 1.22
CA LEU A 277 -23.11 22.95 2.12
C LEU A 277 -21.77 22.87 1.38
N LYS A 278 -21.08 24.01 1.23
CA LYS A 278 -19.70 24.09 0.76
C LYS A 278 -18.73 24.23 1.92
N TYR A 279 -17.88 23.23 2.14
CA TYR A 279 -16.83 23.28 3.15
C TYR A 279 -15.66 24.12 2.65
N LYS A 280 -15.30 25.19 3.37
CA LYS A 280 -14.17 26.05 3.00
C LYS A 280 -12.98 25.87 3.94
N LYS A 281 -11.80 25.68 3.36
CA LYS A 281 -10.53 25.89 4.04
C LYS A 281 -10.20 27.40 4.09
N PRO A 282 -9.29 27.84 4.98
CA PRO A 282 -8.82 29.22 5.00
C PRO A 282 -8.31 29.73 3.65
N ASN A 283 -7.88 28.84 2.75
CA ASN A 283 -7.45 29.13 1.38
C ASN A 283 -8.57 29.10 0.33
N GLY A 284 -9.84 29.11 0.73
CA GLY A 284 -11.00 29.08 -0.14
C GLY A 284 -11.36 27.75 -0.79
N LYS A 285 -10.58 26.67 -0.51
CA LYS A 285 -10.89 25.32 -1.00
C LYS A 285 -11.92 24.62 -0.12
N PRO A 286 -12.74 23.70 -0.64
CA PRO A 286 -13.69 22.94 0.15
C PRO A 286 -12.98 22.19 1.30
N TYR A 287 -13.52 22.31 2.50
CA TYR A 287 -13.02 21.57 3.67
C TYR A 287 -13.74 20.24 3.78
N ASN A 288 -12.99 19.16 3.81
CA ASN A 288 -13.52 17.84 4.07
C ASN A 288 -12.94 17.35 5.41
N ILE A 289 -13.78 17.20 6.42
CA ILE A 289 -13.35 16.75 7.76
C ILE A 289 -12.82 15.32 7.80
N TYR A 290 -12.99 14.56 6.70
CA TYR A 290 -12.43 13.22 6.52
C TYR A 290 -11.10 13.22 5.75
N LYS A 291 -10.60 14.39 5.35
CA LYS A 291 -9.36 14.54 4.57
C LYS A 291 -8.39 15.45 5.26
#